data_43257fa5f7229017f0c845a71a8c7a51
#
_entry.id   43257fa5f7229017f0c845a71a8c7a51
#
_cell.length_a   1.000
_cell.length_b   1.000
_cell.length_c   1.000
_cell.angle_alpha   90.00
_cell.angle_beta   90.00
_cell.angle_gamma   90.00
#
_symmetry.space_group_name_H-M   'P 1'
#
loop_
_entity.id
_entity.type
_entity.pdbx_description
1 polymer ?
#
loop_
_entity_poly.entity_id
_entity_poly.type
_entity_poly.pdbx_seq_one_letter_code
_entity_poly.pdbx_strand_id
1 'polypeptide(L)'
;WWYDRISMHKFRTKDFYKEILKCSNVRFLKNNVKSQDIINSAEAVSTINGSIASEAIMSKKPLILFGHQSTPFGMCKNVFKFTTTKEFKKIIDIIEEGYVPDYSDLYSIVNNYLFELSNTSPNDVQLLIDYLVFDYHSDKVDN
;
A
#
# COMPACT_ATOMS: atom_id res chain seq x y z
N TRP A 1 17.45 -0.92 -4.19
CA TRP A 1 17.27 -2.24 -3.58
C TRP A 1 18.43 -2.68 -2.68
N TRP A 2 19.69 -2.46 -3.02
CA TRP A 2 20.81 -2.82 -2.13
C TRP A 2 21.36 -1.65 -1.31
N TYR A 3 20.99 -0.43 -1.61
CA TYR A 3 21.24 0.74 -0.75
C TYR A 3 20.58 0.59 0.63
N ASP A 4 19.41 -0.06 0.67
CA ASP A 4 18.66 -0.26 1.90
C ASP A 4 19.29 -1.28 2.87
N ARG A 5 20.08 -2.25 2.38
CA ARG A 5 20.63 -3.30 3.25
C ARG A 5 21.63 -2.80 4.28
N ILE A 6 22.46 -1.82 3.92
CA ILE A 6 23.56 -1.35 4.79
C ILE A 6 23.08 -0.31 5.79
N SER A 7 22.17 0.59 5.40
CA SER A 7 21.67 1.65 6.28
C SER A 7 20.58 1.19 7.24
N MET A 8 19.74 0.25 6.82
CA MET A 8 18.60 -0.22 7.60
C MET A 8 18.98 -1.15 8.76
N HIS A 9 20.09 -1.89 8.65
CA HIS A 9 20.57 -2.73 9.76
C HIS A 9 20.96 -1.93 11.01
N LYS A 10 21.33 -0.66 10.86
CA LYS A 10 21.62 0.23 12.00
C LYS A 10 20.40 0.53 12.88
N PHE A 11 19.20 0.57 12.28
CA PHE A 11 17.98 0.98 12.96
C PHE A 11 17.06 -0.20 13.31
N ARG A 12 17.17 -1.31 12.59
CA ARG A 12 16.37 -2.53 12.81
C ARG A 12 17.14 -3.51 13.71
N THR A 13 17.46 -3.07 14.92
CA THR A 13 18.16 -3.89 15.91
C THR A 13 17.20 -4.88 16.59
N LYS A 14 17.75 -5.88 17.27
CA LYS A 14 16.93 -6.80 18.10
C LYS A 14 16.10 -6.05 19.13
N ASP A 15 16.64 -4.99 19.69
CA ASP A 15 15.95 -4.22 20.72
C ASP A 15 14.81 -3.38 20.12
N PHE A 16 14.96 -2.85 18.91
CA PHE A 16 13.85 -2.25 18.17
C PHE A 16 12.66 -3.21 18.04
N TYR A 17 12.90 -4.46 17.63
CA TYR A 17 11.84 -5.45 17.52
C TYR A 17 11.24 -5.88 18.85
N LYS A 18 12.07 -5.98 19.91
CA LYS A 18 11.58 -6.24 21.28
C LYS A 18 10.67 -5.12 21.79
N GLU A 19 11.00 -3.86 21.50
CA GLU A 19 10.15 -2.73 21.90
C GLU A 19 8.79 -2.78 21.20
N ILE A 20 8.76 -3.08 19.90
CA ILE A 20 7.50 -3.25 19.18
C ILE A 20 6.66 -4.40 19.77
N LEU A 21 7.29 -5.52 20.12
CA LEU A 21 6.59 -6.69 20.70
C LEU A 21 6.07 -6.47 22.12
N LYS A 22 6.46 -5.39 22.82
CA LYS A 22 5.83 -4.99 24.09
C LYS A 22 4.39 -4.51 23.89
N CYS A 23 4.04 -4.08 22.68
CA CYS A 23 2.67 -3.73 22.34
C CYS A 23 1.84 -5.01 22.23
N SER A 24 0.87 -5.22 23.12
CA SER A 24 0.06 -6.45 23.19
C SER A 24 -0.76 -6.73 21.95
N ASN A 25 -1.04 -5.70 21.15
CA ASN A 25 -1.81 -5.75 19.90
C ASN A 25 -0.94 -5.90 18.64
N VAL A 26 0.39 -6.07 18.79
CA VAL A 26 1.31 -6.24 17.65
C VAL A 26 1.76 -7.69 17.55
N ARG A 27 1.79 -8.20 16.34
CA ARG A 27 2.30 -9.55 16.02
C ARG A 27 3.14 -9.51 14.76
N PHE A 28 4.27 -10.20 14.77
CA PHE A 28 5.05 -10.45 13.56
C PHE A 28 4.54 -11.70 12.85
N LEU A 29 4.39 -11.58 11.55
CA LEU A 29 4.02 -12.71 10.72
C LEU A 29 5.25 -13.49 10.26
N LYS A 30 5.08 -14.77 10.01
CA LYS A 30 6.13 -15.61 9.42
C LYS A 30 6.35 -15.22 7.95
N ASN A 31 7.59 -15.37 7.47
CA ASN A 31 7.97 -15.01 6.10
C ASN A 31 7.28 -15.84 5.00
N ASN A 32 6.66 -16.98 5.35
CA ASN A 32 5.98 -17.85 4.42
C ASN A 32 4.47 -17.54 4.26
N VAL A 33 3.95 -16.51 4.91
CA VAL A 33 2.57 -16.08 4.73
C VAL A 33 2.48 -15.22 3.48
N LYS A 34 1.56 -15.54 2.58
CA LYS A 34 1.34 -14.74 1.37
C LYS A 34 0.74 -13.38 1.73
N SER A 35 1.26 -12.31 1.13
CA SER A 35 0.75 -10.93 1.36
C SER A 35 -0.74 -10.82 1.06
N GLN A 36 -1.20 -11.47 0.02
CA GLN A 36 -2.61 -11.45 -0.40
C GLN A 36 -3.56 -12.03 0.65
N ASP A 37 -3.16 -13.11 1.34
CA ASP A 37 -3.98 -13.72 2.39
C ASP A 37 -4.14 -12.76 3.58
N ILE A 38 -3.06 -12.05 3.91
CA ILE A 38 -3.05 -11.05 4.98
C ILE A 38 -3.96 -9.87 4.60
N ILE A 39 -3.79 -9.34 3.37
CA ILE A 39 -4.58 -8.22 2.87
C ILE A 39 -6.07 -8.58 2.86
N ASN A 40 -6.42 -9.75 2.37
CA ASN A 40 -7.81 -10.19 2.29
C ASN A 40 -8.47 -10.29 3.68
N SER A 41 -7.71 -10.68 4.70
CA SER A 41 -8.20 -10.81 6.09
C SER A 41 -8.13 -9.50 6.89
N ALA A 42 -7.41 -8.49 6.40
CA ALA A 42 -7.25 -7.22 7.10
C ALA A 42 -8.46 -6.30 6.94
N GLU A 43 -8.77 -5.52 7.98
CA GLU A 43 -9.74 -4.42 7.89
C GLU A 43 -9.18 -3.24 7.10
N ALA A 44 -7.88 -2.98 7.24
CA ALA A 44 -7.15 -1.95 6.51
C ALA A 44 -5.68 -2.35 6.33
N VAL A 45 -5.02 -1.72 5.36
CA VAL A 45 -3.59 -1.86 5.14
C VAL A 45 -2.91 -0.53 5.40
N SER A 46 -1.78 -0.56 6.09
CA SER A 46 -0.97 0.64 6.30
C SER A 46 0.46 0.45 5.84
N THR A 47 1.02 1.48 5.21
CA THR A 47 2.41 1.46 4.74
C THR A 47 3.00 2.87 4.68
N ILE A 48 4.33 2.93 4.71
CA ILE A 48 5.06 4.19 4.42
C ILE A 48 5.25 4.30 2.91
N ASN A 49 5.78 3.25 2.29
CA ASN A 49 6.04 3.18 0.85
C ASN A 49 6.26 1.72 0.48
N GLY A 50 5.62 1.24 -0.59
CA GLY A 50 5.81 -0.13 -1.03
C GLY A 50 4.70 -0.63 -1.94
N SER A 51 4.97 -1.73 -2.64
CA SER A 51 4.03 -2.42 -3.53
C SER A 51 2.74 -2.88 -2.82
N ILE A 52 2.79 -3.08 -1.51
CA ILE A 52 1.60 -3.45 -0.73
C ILE A 52 0.48 -2.41 -0.83
N ALA A 53 0.81 -1.14 -1.14
CA ALA A 53 -0.20 -0.11 -1.39
C ALA A 53 -1.06 -0.44 -2.61
N SER A 54 -0.44 -0.88 -3.72
CA SER A 54 -1.17 -1.29 -4.92
C SER A 54 -2.03 -2.54 -4.66
N GLU A 55 -1.47 -3.53 -3.98
CA GLU A 55 -2.19 -4.75 -3.61
C GLU A 55 -3.44 -4.45 -2.76
N ALA A 56 -3.32 -3.51 -1.79
CA ALA A 56 -4.44 -3.08 -0.96
C ALA A 56 -5.55 -2.40 -1.77
N ILE A 57 -5.18 -1.47 -2.65
CA ILE A 57 -6.13 -0.76 -3.53
C ILE A 57 -6.85 -1.74 -4.45
N MET A 58 -6.13 -2.66 -5.09
CA MET A 58 -6.71 -3.67 -5.97
C MET A 58 -7.64 -4.63 -5.23
N SER A 59 -7.35 -4.91 -3.96
CA SER A 59 -8.22 -5.69 -3.07
C SER A 59 -9.35 -4.88 -2.42
N LYS A 60 -9.51 -3.60 -2.81
CA LYS A 60 -10.51 -2.66 -2.26
C LYS A 60 -10.45 -2.55 -0.74
N LYS A 61 -9.24 -2.63 -0.18
CA LYS A 61 -9.02 -2.43 1.26
C LYS A 61 -8.71 -0.97 1.56
N PRO A 62 -9.21 -0.41 2.66
CA PRO A 62 -8.79 0.90 3.12
C PRO A 62 -7.27 0.99 3.23
N LEU A 63 -6.67 1.99 2.59
CA LEU A 63 -5.24 2.22 2.61
C LEU A 63 -4.90 3.45 3.46
N ILE A 64 -4.00 3.27 4.41
CA ILE A 64 -3.49 4.33 5.27
C ILE A 64 -2.01 4.54 4.94
N LEU A 65 -1.64 5.74 4.52
CA LEU A 65 -0.25 6.09 4.21
C LEU A 65 0.36 6.93 5.32
N PHE A 66 1.54 6.50 5.79
CA PHE A 66 2.37 7.23 6.73
C PHE A 66 3.31 8.18 5.98
N GLY A 67 3.14 9.49 6.20
CA GLY A 67 3.99 10.52 5.61
C GLY A 67 3.58 11.00 4.22
N HIS A 68 4.40 11.89 3.67
CA HIS A 68 4.22 12.43 2.33
C HIS A 68 4.67 11.42 1.28
N GLN A 69 3.78 11.10 0.35
CA GLN A 69 4.11 10.19 -0.74
C GLN A 69 3.94 10.87 -2.08
N SER A 70 4.99 10.78 -2.87
CA SER A 70 5.02 11.16 -4.29
C SER A 70 4.59 10.02 -5.21
N THR A 71 4.04 8.94 -4.68
CA THR A 71 3.58 7.82 -5.50
C THR A 71 2.16 8.05 -5.99
N PRO A 72 1.77 7.50 -7.16
CA PRO A 72 0.41 7.61 -7.70
C PRO A 72 -0.66 7.20 -6.70
N PHE A 73 -0.40 6.16 -5.91
CA PHE A 73 -1.32 5.68 -4.89
C PHE A 73 -1.62 6.72 -3.81
N GLY A 74 -0.64 7.57 -3.49
CA GLY A 74 -0.81 8.68 -2.57
C GLY A 74 -1.67 9.82 -3.12
N MET A 75 -1.94 9.85 -4.42
CA MET A 75 -2.78 10.86 -5.06
C MET A 75 -4.26 10.47 -5.11
N CYS A 76 -4.59 9.19 -4.88
CA CYS A 76 -5.97 8.72 -4.86
C CYS A 76 -6.77 9.41 -3.75
N LYS A 77 -8.01 9.79 -4.06
CA LYS A 77 -8.88 10.57 -3.14
C LYS A 77 -9.23 9.80 -1.88
N ASN A 78 -9.41 8.48 -2.00
CA ASN A 78 -9.85 7.62 -0.91
C ASN A 78 -8.71 6.92 -0.16
N VAL A 79 -7.50 7.42 -0.29
CA VAL A 79 -6.35 6.99 0.50
C VAL A 79 -6.23 7.88 1.73
N PHE A 80 -6.26 7.27 2.90
CA PHE A 80 -6.11 7.99 4.15
C PHE A 80 -4.67 8.44 4.39
N LYS A 81 -4.53 9.68 4.82
CA LYS A 81 -3.27 10.28 5.26
C LYS A 81 -3.52 11.03 6.55
N PHE A 82 -2.52 11.11 7.40
CA PHE A 82 -2.62 11.82 8.65
C PHE A 82 -1.28 12.45 9.03
N THR A 83 -1.34 13.49 9.83
CA THR A 83 -0.19 14.19 10.40
C THR A 83 -0.21 14.16 11.92
N THR A 84 -1.36 13.88 12.52
CA THR A 84 -1.55 13.86 13.96
C THR A 84 -2.20 12.56 14.42
N THR A 85 -1.92 12.17 15.66
CA THR A 85 -2.58 11.01 16.30
C THR A 85 -4.10 11.16 16.37
N LYS A 86 -4.60 12.40 16.48
CA LYS A 86 -6.03 12.67 16.50
C LYS A 86 -6.70 12.35 15.16
N GLU A 87 -6.04 12.72 14.06
CA GLU A 87 -6.51 12.37 12.71
C GLU A 87 -6.45 10.86 12.50
N PHE A 88 -5.36 10.22 12.91
CA PHE A 88 -5.24 8.76 12.83
C PHE A 88 -6.40 8.04 13.55
N LYS A 89 -6.74 8.49 14.77
CA LYS A 89 -7.88 7.93 15.50
C LYS A 89 -9.18 8.04 14.72
N LYS A 90 -9.47 9.20 14.13
CA LYS A 90 -10.68 9.38 13.31
C LYS A 90 -10.70 8.45 12.09
N ILE A 91 -9.54 8.19 11.47
CA ILE A 91 -9.44 7.24 10.36
C ILE A 91 -9.82 5.83 10.83
N ILE A 92 -9.31 5.42 12.01
CA ILE A 92 -9.67 4.11 12.58
C ILE A 92 -11.17 4.02 12.84
N ASP A 93 -11.76 5.04 13.47
CA ASP A 93 -13.21 5.09 13.75
C ASP A 93 -14.03 4.93 12.44
N ILE A 94 -13.65 5.62 11.36
CA ILE A 94 -14.29 5.52 10.04
C ILE A 94 -14.19 4.09 9.48
N ILE A 95 -13.03 3.45 9.61
CA ILE A 95 -12.80 2.09 9.11
C ILE A 95 -13.63 1.08 9.93
N GLU A 96 -13.68 1.23 11.25
CA GLU A 96 -14.47 0.38 12.15
C GLU A 96 -15.99 0.51 11.89
N GLU A 97 -16.44 1.67 11.41
CA GLU A 97 -17.82 1.88 10.95
C GLU A 97 -18.15 1.20 9.60
N GLY A 98 -17.18 0.49 9.00
CA GLY A 98 -17.40 -0.28 7.78
C GLY A 98 -17.12 0.48 6.49
N TYR A 99 -16.18 1.42 6.50
CA TYR A 99 -15.80 2.18 5.32
C TYR A 99 -15.33 1.28 4.17
N VAL A 100 -15.95 1.45 3.00
CA VAL A 100 -15.57 0.79 1.75
C VAL A 100 -14.97 1.84 0.81
N PRO A 101 -13.68 1.75 0.46
CA PRO A 101 -13.06 2.72 -0.42
C PRO A 101 -13.52 2.56 -1.87
N ASP A 102 -13.66 3.70 -2.55
CA ASP A 102 -13.80 3.77 -4.00
C ASP A 102 -12.49 4.28 -4.60
N TYR A 103 -11.81 3.43 -5.35
CA TYR A 103 -10.56 3.75 -6.03
C TYR A 103 -10.74 3.92 -7.53
N SER A 104 -11.91 4.34 -7.99
CA SER A 104 -12.22 4.55 -9.41
C SER A 104 -11.33 5.60 -10.09
N ASP A 105 -10.74 6.52 -9.31
CA ASP A 105 -9.81 7.52 -9.80
C ASP A 105 -8.37 7.01 -10.02
N LEU A 106 -8.02 5.83 -9.51
CA LEU A 106 -6.67 5.26 -9.58
C LEU A 106 -6.14 5.21 -11.01
N TYR A 107 -6.96 4.74 -11.93
CA TYR A 107 -6.56 4.53 -13.31
C TYR A 107 -6.11 5.83 -13.98
N SER A 108 -6.88 6.89 -13.83
CA SER A 108 -6.53 8.19 -14.40
C SER A 108 -5.29 8.81 -13.73
N ILE A 109 -5.13 8.60 -12.43
CA ILE A 109 -3.98 9.08 -11.67
C ILE A 109 -2.69 8.37 -12.10
N VAL A 110 -2.72 7.04 -12.20
CA VAL A 110 -1.55 6.26 -12.64
C VAL A 110 -1.17 6.62 -14.07
N ASN A 111 -2.16 6.76 -14.95
CA ASN A 111 -1.94 7.14 -16.35
C ASN A 111 -1.24 8.50 -16.46
N ASN A 112 -1.75 9.52 -15.77
CA ASN A 112 -1.15 10.85 -15.77
C ASN A 112 0.27 10.83 -15.18
N TYR A 113 0.48 10.10 -14.09
CA TYR A 113 1.77 10.00 -13.43
C TYR A 113 2.83 9.33 -14.33
N LEU A 114 2.49 8.25 -15.01
CA LEU A 114 3.39 7.56 -15.93
C LEU A 114 3.68 8.40 -17.18
N PHE A 115 2.68 9.12 -17.68
CA PHE A 115 2.85 10.05 -18.80
C PHE A 115 3.82 11.19 -18.45
N GLU A 116 3.69 11.80 -17.26
CA GLU A 116 4.61 12.82 -16.79
C GLU A 116 6.04 12.33 -16.62
N LEU A 117 6.22 11.09 -16.14
CA LEU A 117 7.56 10.53 -15.89
C LEU A 117 8.29 10.08 -17.16
N SER A 118 7.57 9.64 -18.18
CA SER A 118 8.19 8.89 -19.27
C SER A 118 8.31 9.63 -20.58
N ASN A 119 7.65 10.76 -20.75
CA ASN A 119 7.42 11.37 -22.08
C ASN A 119 6.92 10.33 -23.12
N THR A 120 6.31 9.25 -22.66
CA THR A 120 5.79 8.15 -23.47
C THR A 120 4.44 8.52 -24.05
N SER A 121 4.06 7.90 -25.17
CA SER A 121 2.74 8.14 -25.71
C SER A 121 1.64 7.63 -24.76
N PRO A 122 0.44 8.23 -24.76
CA PRO A 122 -0.68 7.71 -23.95
C PRO A 122 -1.00 6.24 -24.18
N ASN A 123 -0.78 5.76 -25.42
CA ASN A 123 -1.03 4.36 -25.78
C ASN A 123 -0.03 3.40 -25.13
N ASP A 124 1.25 3.79 -25.01
CA ASP A 124 2.28 2.94 -24.38
C ASP A 124 2.07 2.85 -22.88
N VAL A 125 1.60 3.95 -22.27
CA VAL A 125 1.22 4.00 -20.86
C VAL A 125 0.01 3.11 -20.60
N GLN A 126 -0.98 3.14 -21.49
CA GLN A 126 -2.16 2.29 -21.42
C GLN A 126 -1.79 0.81 -21.46
N LEU A 127 -0.94 0.41 -22.42
CA LEU A 127 -0.44 -0.96 -22.52
C LEU A 127 0.30 -1.41 -21.26
N LEU A 128 1.09 -0.53 -20.64
CA LEU A 128 1.81 -0.84 -19.39
C LEU A 128 0.83 -1.06 -18.22
N ILE A 129 -0.19 -0.22 -18.13
CA ILE A 129 -1.22 -0.35 -17.10
C ILE A 129 -2.01 -1.64 -17.29
N ASP A 130 -2.43 -1.92 -18.52
CA ASP A 130 -3.19 -3.12 -18.85
C ASP A 130 -2.37 -4.38 -18.55
N TYR A 131 -1.07 -4.37 -18.84
CA TYR A 131 -0.15 -5.44 -18.49
C TYR A 131 -0.05 -5.66 -16.98
N LEU A 132 0.14 -4.58 -16.21
CA LEU A 132 0.24 -4.64 -14.75
C LEU A 132 -1.07 -5.13 -14.10
N VAL A 133 -2.21 -4.74 -14.66
CA VAL A 133 -3.53 -5.17 -14.17
C VAL A 133 -3.82 -6.61 -14.59
N PHE A 134 -3.45 -6.99 -15.81
CA PHE A 134 -3.69 -8.34 -16.34
C PHE A 134 -2.82 -9.38 -15.63
N ASP A 135 -1.53 -9.11 -15.42
CA ASP A 135 -0.62 -10.01 -14.71
C ASP A 135 -1.08 -10.26 -13.27
N TYR A 136 -1.62 -9.23 -12.62
CA TYR A 136 -2.18 -9.38 -11.28
C TYR A 136 -3.43 -10.27 -11.23
N HIS A 137 -4.22 -10.30 -12.30
CA HIS A 137 -5.43 -11.15 -12.38
C HIS A 137 -5.15 -12.55 -12.90
N SER A 138 -4.14 -12.75 -13.76
CA SER A 138 -3.80 -14.06 -14.32
C SER A 138 -3.25 -15.03 -13.27
N ASP A 139 -2.49 -14.54 -12.30
CA ASP A 139 -2.01 -15.35 -11.18
C ASP A 139 -3.11 -15.88 -10.23
N LYS A 140 -4.36 -15.42 -10.41
CA LYS A 140 -5.52 -15.86 -9.61
C LYS A 140 -6.36 -16.96 -10.27
N VAL A 141 -6.13 -17.25 -11.54
CA VAL A 141 -7.00 -18.19 -12.31
C VAL A 141 -6.44 -19.63 -12.27
N ASP A 142 -5.18 -19.82 -11.92
CA ASP A 142 -4.51 -21.12 -11.98
C ASP A 142 -4.19 -21.76 -10.59
N ASN A 143 -4.96 -21.41 -9.54
CA ASN A 143 -4.84 -22.06 -8.21
C ASN A 143 -6.20 -22.46 -7.64
#